data_d08983d4acb8bece4b18f1b51e89a84a
#
_entry.id   d08983d4acb8bece4b18f1b51e89a84a
#
_cell.length_a   1.000
_cell.length_b   1.000
_cell.length_c   1.000
_cell.angle_alpha   90.00
_cell.angle_beta   90.00
_cell.angle_gamma   90.00
#
_symmetry.space_group_name_H-M   'P 1'
#
loop_
_entity.id
_entity.type
_entity.pdbx_description
1 polymer ?
#
loop_
_entity_poly.entity_id
_entity_poly.type
_entity_poly.pdbx_seq_one_letter_code
_entity_poly.pdbx_strand_id
1 'polypeptide(L)'
;MNEIKVFLVEDEMVIRRGIKNSIDWEKEGYIFCGEASDGELAYPMIIKEKPDILITDIRMPFMDGLELCKLVKKELPNIKILILSGYDEFDYAKEADRKSVV
;
A
#
# COMPACT_ATOMS: atom_id res chain seq x y z
N MET A 1 -8.85 15.19 -16.55
CA MET A 1 -7.91 14.13 -16.52
C MET A 1 -7.93 13.38 -15.23
N ASN A 2 -7.93 12.08 -15.33
CA ASN A 2 -7.96 11.26 -14.13
C ASN A 2 -6.57 11.08 -13.58
N GLU A 3 -6.37 11.53 -12.38
CA GLU A 3 -5.11 11.34 -11.70
C GLU A 3 -5.18 10.06 -10.89
N ILE A 4 -4.08 9.35 -10.83
CA ILE A 4 -4.00 8.08 -10.13
C ILE A 4 -3.50 8.33 -8.71
N LYS A 5 -4.32 7.99 -7.73
CA LYS A 5 -4.00 8.22 -6.32
C LYS A 5 -3.24 7.04 -5.75
N VAL A 6 -2.16 7.34 -5.05
CA VAL A 6 -1.29 6.31 -4.46
C VAL A 6 -1.21 6.51 -2.95
N PHE A 7 -1.35 5.42 -2.21
CA PHE A 7 -1.22 5.40 -0.77
C PHE A 7 -0.10 4.44 -0.38
N LEU A 8 0.74 4.83 0.58
CA LEU A 8 1.89 4.03 0.99
C LEU A 8 1.80 3.62 2.46
N VAL A 9 1.99 2.34 2.75
CA VAL A 9 2.04 1.83 4.11
C VAL A 9 3.37 1.13 4.34
N GLU A 10 4.16 1.64 5.25
CA GLU A 10 5.48 1.12 5.54
C GLU A 10 5.84 1.54 6.97
N ASP A 11 6.19 0.57 7.83
CA ASP A 11 6.42 0.87 9.23
C ASP A 11 7.74 1.58 9.52
N GLU A 12 8.74 1.40 8.67
CA GLU A 12 10.01 2.09 8.88
C GLU A 12 10.02 3.45 8.21
N MET A 13 10.18 4.49 9.04
CA MET A 13 10.13 5.86 8.56
C MET A 13 11.15 6.15 7.46
N VAL A 14 12.36 5.62 7.61
CA VAL A 14 13.42 5.88 6.62
C VAL A 14 13.05 5.30 5.27
N ILE A 15 12.53 4.07 5.27
CA ILE A 15 12.12 3.43 4.03
C ILE A 15 10.92 4.14 3.43
N ARG A 16 9.95 4.49 4.26
CA ARG A 16 8.75 5.19 3.81
C ARG A 16 9.09 6.52 3.14
N ARG A 17 9.95 7.30 3.78
CA ARG A 17 10.40 8.56 3.21
C ARG A 17 11.23 8.37 1.95
N GLY A 18 12.05 7.33 1.94
CA GLY A 18 12.86 7.02 0.78
C GLY A 18 12.00 6.75 -0.45
N ILE A 19 10.96 5.96 -0.28
CA ILE A 19 10.05 5.65 -1.38
C ILE A 19 9.31 6.92 -1.81
N LYS A 20 8.77 7.65 -0.84
CA LYS A 20 8.03 8.87 -1.13
C LYS A 20 8.86 9.87 -1.91
N ASN A 21 10.13 10.02 -1.55
CA ASN A 21 10.99 11.03 -2.14
C ASN A 21 11.77 10.55 -3.37
N SER A 22 11.74 9.26 -3.66
CA SER A 22 12.50 8.72 -4.80
C SER A 22 11.79 8.93 -6.14
N ILE A 23 10.51 9.24 -6.10
CA ILE A 23 9.72 9.41 -7.30
C ILE A 23 9.07 10.80 -7.27
N ASP A 24 9.11 11.47 -8.39
CA ASP A 24 8.33 12.69 -8.55
C ASP A 24 6.93 12.28 -8.99
N TRP A 25 6.10 11.96 -8.02
CA TRP A 25 4.78 11.38 -8.25
C TRP A 25 3.94 12.23 -9.19
N GLU A 26 3.91 13.52 -8.93
CA GLU A 26 3.11 14.44 -9.73
C GLU A 26 3.55 14.45 -11.20
N LYS A 27 4.85 14.49 -11.42
CA LYS A 27 5.40 14.49 -12.77
C LYS A 27 5.05 13.22 -13.52
N GLU A 28 4.99 12.09 -12.78
CA GLU A 28 4.68 10.80 -13.40
C GLU A 28 3.17 10.55 -13.52
N GLY A 29 2.35 11.52 -13.14
CA GLY A 29 0.91 11.40 -13.30
C GLY A 29 0.18 10.83 -12.09
N TYR A 30 0.83 10.82 -10.93
CA TYR A 30 0.24 10.28 -9.72
C TYR A 30 0.00 11.36 -8.68
N ILE A 31 -0.96 11.09 -7.79
CA ILE A 31 -1.17 11.89 -6.60
C ILE A 31 -0.80 11.02 -5.41
N PHE A 32 0.21 11.42 -4.65
CA PHE A 32 0.56 10.74 -3.41
C PHE A 32 -0.41 11.21 -2.34
N CYS A 33 -1.46 10.45 -2.09
CA CYS A 33 -2.59 10.91 -1.29
C CYS A 33 -2.45 10.62 0.21
N GLY A 34 -1.47 9.82 0.61
CA GLY A 34 -1.27 9.58 2.03
C GLY A 34 -0.29 8.47 2.32
N GLU A 35 0.08 8.37 3.59
CA GLU A 35 0.99 7.34 4.07
C GLU A 35 0.67 7.00 5.51
N ALA A 36 1.05 5.80 5.93
CA ALA A 36 0.86 5.37 7.31
C ALA A 36 1.93 4.36 7.69
N SER A 37 2.13 4.19 8.99
CA SER A 37 3.17 3.32 9.52
C SER A 37 2.72 1.89 9.79
N ASP A 38 1.43 1.62 9.75
CA ASP A 38 0.92 0.26 9.95
C ASP A 38 -0.49 0.16 9.35
N GLY A 39 -0.97 -1.08 9.27
CA GLY A 39 -2.26 -1.35 8.64
C GLY A 39 -3.45 -0.81 9.43
N GLU A 40 -3.33 -0.78 10.74
CA GLU A 40 -4.43 -0.30 11.57
C GLU A 40 -4.66 1.19 11.39
N LEU A 41 -3.58 1.96 11.33
CA LEU A 41 -3.66 3.39 11.03
C LEU A 41 -4.07 3.64 9.60
N ALA A 42 -3.57 2.82 8.69
CA ALA A 42 -3.79 3.00 7.26
C ALA A 42 -5.24 2.77 6.84
N TYR A 43 -5.87 1.76 7.41
CA TYR A 43 -7.17 1.32 6.92
C TYR A 43 -8.22 2.44 6.82
N PRO A 44 -8.50 3.19 7.91
CA PRO A 44 -9.50 4.26 7.80
C PRO A 44 -9.09 5.37 6.82
N MET A 45 -7.81 5.63 6.71
CA MET A 45 -7.32 6.64 5.77
C MET A 45 -7.54 6.19 4.34
N ILE A 46 -7.27 4.90 4.06
CA ILE A 46 -7.44 4.35 2.73
C ILE A 46 -8.90 4.36 2.31
N ILE A 47 -9.78 3.99 3.23
CA ILE A 47 -11.21 3.98 2.92
C ILE A 47 -11.72 5.39 2.63
N LYS A 48 -11.18 6.38 3.32
CA LYS A 48 -11.54 7.76 3.09
C LYS A 48 -10.99 8.29 1.77
N GLU A 49 -9.70 8.03 1.50
CA GLU A 49 -9.04 8.57 0.32
C GLU A 49 -9.36 7.84 -0.95
N LYS A 50 -9.71 6.57 -0.84
CA LYS A 50 -10.02 5.69 -1.98
C LYS A 50 -8.93 5.74 -3.05
N PRO A 51 -7.70 5.38 -2.69
CA PRO A 51 -6.62 5.41 -3.68
C PRO A 51 -6.82 4.36 -4.76
N ASP A 52 -6.18 4.57 -5.89
CA ASP A 52 -6.19 3.62 -6.98
C ASP A 52 -5.12 2.55 -6.79
N ILE A 53 -4.03 2.93 -6.13
CA ILE A 53 -2.90 2.03 -5.88
C ILE A 53 -2.54 2.08 -4.40
N LEU A 54 -2.40 0.91 -3.80
CA LEU A 54 -1.91 0.76 -2.44
C LEU A 54 -0.55 0.10 -2.49
N ILE A 55 0.47 0.76 -1.97
CA ILE A 55 1.80 0.18 -1.81
C ILE A 55 1.95 -0.15 -0.33
N THR A 56 2.18 -1.40 0.01
CA THR A 56 2.27 -1.79 1.41
C THR A 56 3.35 -2.83 1.65
N ASP A 57 3.99 -2.73 2.81
CA ASP A 57 4.86 -3.77 3.31
C ASP A 57 3.98 -4.89 3.87
N ILE A 58 4.55 -6.07 4.06
CA ILE A 58 3.83 -7.21 4.63
C ILE A 58 3.91 -7.20 6.14
N ARG A 59 5.12 -7.16 6.68
CA ARG A 59 5.33 -7.27 8.12
C ARG A 59 5.29 -5.91 8.79
N MET A 60 4.21 -5.67 9.50
CA MET A 60 4.01 -4.43 10.21
C MET A 60 3.35 -4.74 11.54
N PRO A 61 3.55 -3.90 12.57
CA PRO A 61 2.88 -4.12 13.84
C PRO A 61 1.38 -3.93 13.71
N PHE A 62 0.65 -4.53 14.61
CA PHE A 62 -0.80 -4.45 14.76
C PHE A 62 -1.56 -5.14 13.65
N MET A 63 -1.53 -4.62 12.43
CA MET A 63 -2.19 -5.24 11.29
C MET A 63 -1.19 -5.35 10.16
N ASP A 64 -0.87 -6.58 9.73
CA ASP A 64 0.10 -6.77 8.66
C ASP A 64 -0.50 -6.45 7.29
N GLY A 65 0.37 -6.44 6.28
CA GLY A 65 -0.04 -6.06 4.93
C GLY A 65 -1.04 -7.00 4.30
N LEU A 66 -0.97 -8.30 4.60
CA LEU A 66 -1.93 -9.25 4.04
C LEU A 66 -3.33 -9.03 4.58
N GLU A 67 -3.42 -8.81 5.88
CA GLU A 67 -4.70 -8.54 6.49
C GLU A 67 -5.27 -7.22 6.00
N LEU A 68 -4.43 -6.20 5.89
CA LEU A 68 -4.83 -4.91 5.35
C LEU A 68 -5.37 -5.06 3.94
N CYS A 69 -4.68 -5.81 3.09
CA CYS A 69 -5.12 -6.03 1.71
C CYS A 69 -6.48 -6.69 1.65
N LYS A 70 -6.73 -7.67 2.50
CA LYS A 70 -8.03 -8.34 2.54
C LYS A 70 -9.15 -7.37 2.87
N LEU A 71 -8.92 -6.55 3.88
CA LEU A 71 -9.93 -5.58 4.32
C LEU A 71 -10.16 -4.50 3.26
N VAL A 72 -9.09 -4.00 2.68
CA VAL A 72 -9.19 -2.95 1.68
C VAL A 72 -9.89 -3.45 0.42
N LYS A 73 -9.58 -4.67 0.00
CA LYS A 73 -10.21 -5.24 -1.20
C LYS A 73 -11.71 -5.43 -1.04
N LYS A 74 -12.17 -5.66 0.17
CA LYS A 74 -13.61 -5.78 0.41
C LYS A 74 -14.33 -4.47 0.10
N GLU A 75 -13.73 -3.36 0.47
CA GLU A 75 -14.33 -2.04 0.28
C GLU A 75 -14.00 -1.43 -1.09
N LEU A 76 -12.81 -1.74 -1.60
CA LEU A 76 -12.32 -1.16 -2.86
C LEU A 76 -11.85 -2.28 -3.77
N PRO A 77 -12.78 -3.04 -4.37
CA PRO A 77 -12.41 -4.25 -5.12
C PRO A 77 -11.51 -4.00 -6.33
N ASN A 78 -11.50 -2.79 -6.86
CA ASN A 78 -10.69 -2.49 -8.03
C ASN A 78 -9.31 -1.90 -7.72
N ILE A 79 -8.99 -1.76 -6.44
CA ILE A 79 -7.69 -1.19 -6.06
C ILE A 79 -6.56 -2.11 -6.52
N LYS A 80 -5.47 -1.50 -6.97
CA LYS A 80 -4.25 -2.25 -7.30
C LYS A 80 -3.34 -2.24 -6.10
N ILE A 81 -2.75 -3.38 -5.79
CA ILE A 81 -1.90 -3.51 -4.62
C ILE A 81 -0.51 -3.93 -5.04
N LEU A 82 0.48 -3.17 -4.57
CA LEU A 82 1.88 -3.45 -4.79
C LEU A 82 2.50 -3.81 -3.46
N ILE A 83 3.05 -5.02 -3.36
CA ILE A 83 3.64 -5.51 -2.12
C ILE A 83 5.14 -5.21 -2.11
N LEU A 84 5.58 -4.56 -1.05
CA LEU A 84 7.00 -4.35 -0.79
C LEU A 84 7.46 -5.52 0.07
N SER A 85 8.12 -6.50 -0.54
CA SER A 85 8.54 -7.64 0.25
C SER A 85 10.05 -7.81 0.16
N GLY A 86 10.64 -8.16 1.29
CA GLY A 86 12.01 -8.57 1.32
C GLY A 86 12.09 -10.02 0.85
N TYR A 87 13.30 -10.50 0.72
CA TYR A 87 13.54 -11.85 0.29
C TYR A 87 12.85 -12.86 1.20
N ASP A 88 12.90 -12.60 2.49
CA ASP A 88 12.33 -13.50 3.49
C ASP A 88 10.81 -13.57 3.48
N GLU A 89 10.17 -12.66 2.79
CA GLU A 89 8.72 -12.56 2.80
C GLU A 89 8.10 -12.99 1.48
N PHE A 90 8.89 -13.65 0.66
CA PHE A 90 8.44 -14.06 -0.66
C PHE A 90 7.19 -14.94 -0.63
N ASP A 91 7.11 -15.84 0.34
CA ASP A 91 5.95 -16.73 0.43
C ASP A 91 4.69 -15.98 0.81
N TYR A 92 4.81 -14.98 1.66
CA TYR A 92 3.68 -14.11 1.98
C TYR A 92 3.19 -13.36 0.75
N ALA A 93 4.13 -12.86 -0.04
CA ALA A 93 3.78 -12.12 -1.23
C ALA A 93 3.06 -13.00 -2.24
N LYS A 94 3.47 -14.24 -2.38
CA LYS A 94 2.81 -15.19 -3.26
C LYS A 94 1.37 -15.42 -2.85
N GLU A 95 1.13 -15.54 -1.55
CA GLU A 95 -0.22 -15.76 -1.09
C GLU A 95 -1.11 -14.55 -1.34
N ALA A 96 -0.57 -13.36 -1.13
CA ALA A 96 -1.30 -12.14 -1.42
C ALA A 96 -1.63 -12.04 -2.90
N ASP A 97 -0.68 -12.40 -3.74
CA ASP A 97 -0.86 -12.38 -5.19
C ASP A 97 -2.03 -13.22 -5.65
N ARG A 98 -2.14 -14.41 -5.13
CA ARG A 98 -3.24 -15.30 -5.51
C ARG A 98 -4.60 -14.71 -5.17
N LYS A 99 -4.63 -13.79 -4.22
CA LYS A 99 -5.92 -13.28 -3.75
C LYS A 99 -6.33 -11.98 -4.38
N SER A 100 -5.39 -11.18 -4.85
CA SER A 100 -5.83 -9.92 -5.39
C SER A 100 -4.72 -8.96 -5.73
N VAL A 101 -3.52 -9.41 -5.91
CA VAL A 101 -2.51 -8.49 -6.01
C VAL A 101 -1.95 -8.29 -7.28
N VAL A 102 -1.40 -7.38 -7.54
CA VAL A 102 -0.60 -6.99 -8.26
C VAL A 102 0.35 -6.36 -8.43
#